data_d6a9d22021f121242c9c16c293789b1a
#
_entry.id   d6a9d22021f121242c9c16c293789b1a
#
_cell.length_a   1.000
_cell.length_b   1.000
_cell.length_c   1.000
_cell.angle_alpha   90.00
_cell.angle_beta   90.00
_cell.angle_gamma   90.00
#
_symmetry.space_group_name_H-M   'P 1'
#
loop_
_entity.id
_entity.type
_entity.pdbx_description
1 polymer ?
#
loop_
_entity_poly.entity_id
_entity_poly.type
_entity_poly.pdbx_seq_one_letter_code
_entity_poly.pdbx_strand_id
1 'polypeptide(L)'
;RTPLQSTFGVINLALVDGVPKCLNLKELIYYFVQHRFEVVTRRSKFELKKAEERAHILRGLVIALGNIDEVVAIIKSSKNIDTAKTRLSERFELTEAQAQAIVDMRLGRLTSLETEKILAELKEIEARIEYLKGLLSDPNSIRQVIKQEIHDLAEKYGDDRRTEIVPNQVEQINIEDLIKPEEM
;
A
#
# COMPACT_ATOMS: atom_id res chain seq x y z
N ARG A 1 41.32 11.94 37.22
CA ARG A 1 40.29 11.90 36.14
C ARG A 1 39.57 10.59 36.31
N THR A 2 38.27 10.63 36.66
CA THR A 2 37.44 9.45 36.71
C THR A 2 36.85 9.21 35.34
N PRO A 3 36.81 7.96 34.83
CA PRO A 3 36.14 7.65 33.56
C PRO A 3 34.65 7.93 33.68
N LEU A 4 34.10 8.68 32.74
CA LEU A 4 32.67 8.89 32.63
C LEU A 4 32.04 7.63 31.99
N GLN A 5 31.76 6.62 32.82
CA GLN A 5 31.09 5.42 32.45
C GLN A 5 29.68 5.44 33.02
N SER A 6 28.69 5.22 32.17
CA SER A 6 27.29 5.17 32.57
C SER A 6 26.65 3.91 32.02
N THR A 7 25.74 3.32 32.76
CA THR A 7 24.90 2.22 32.30
C THR A 7 23.58 2.79 31.76
N PHE A 8 23.13 2.25 30.62
CA PHE A 8 21.88 2.63 30.03
C PHE A 8 20.94 1.40 29.92
N GLY A 9 19.79 1.49 30.57
CA GLY A 9 18.77 0.44 30.54
C GLY A 9 17.62 0.84 29.64
N VAL A 10 17.18 -0.08 28.79
CA VAL A 10 16.02 0.12 27.92
C VAL A 10 14.95 -0.91 28.24
N ILE A 11 13.74 -0.43 28.55
CA ILE A 11 12.56 -1.27 28.69
C ILE A 11 11.68 -1.01 27.47
N ASN A 12 11.61 -1.98 26.55
CA ASN A 12 10.79 -1.87 25.36
C ASN A 12 9.37 -2.33 25.68
N LEU A 13 8.45 -1.40 25.83
CA LEU A 13 7.03 -1.66 26.01
C LEU A 13 6.31 -1.41 24.66
N ALA A 14 5.60 -2.41 24.17
CA ALA A 14 4.80 -2.29 22.94
C ALA A 14 3.41 -2.91 23.13
N LEU A 15 2.45 -2.45 22.33
CA LEU A 15 1.12 -3.06 22.24
C LEU A 15 1.16 -4.21 21.22
N VAL A 16 0.88 -5.40 21.71
CA VAL A 16 0.72 -6.60 20.88
C VAL A 16 -0.71 -7.08 21.02
N ASP A 17 -1.47 -7.06 19.95
CA ASP A 17 -2.91 -7.40 19.93
C ASP A 17 -3.73 -6.59 20.96
N GLY A 18 -3.39 -5.32 21.14
CA GLY A 18 -4.03 -4.42 22.10
C GLY A 18 -3.59 -4.62 23.56
N VAL A 19 -2.68 -5.54 23.84
CA VAL A 19 -2.16 -5.81 25.18
C VAL A 19 -0.73 -5.28 25.32
N PRO A 20 -0.41 -4.48 26.36
CA PRO A 20 0.94 -4.02 26.61
C PRO A 20 1.84 -5.18 27.04
N LYS A 21 2.98 -5.33 26.36
CA LYS A 21 4.01 -6.35 26.64
C LYS A 21 5.41 -5.73 26.67
N CYS A 22 6.23 -6.16 27.62
CA CYS A 22 7.67 -5.89 27.57
C CYS A 22 8.32 -6.87 26.61
N LEU A 23 9.00 -6.34 25.59
CA LEU A 23 9.58 -7.13 24.52
C LEU A 23 11.11 -6.99 24.53
N ASN A 24 11.81 -8.08 24.23
CA ASN A 24 13.21 -8.01 23.87
C ASN A 24 13.36 -7.55 22.39
N LEU A 25 14.58 -7.24 21.95
CA LEU A 25 14.85 -6.73 20.61
C LEU A 25 14.37 -7.69 19.51
N LYS A 26 14.57 -8.98 19.68
CA LYS A 26 14.14 -10.00 18.72
C LYS A 26 12.61 -10.04 18.59
N GLU A 27 11.91 -9.99 19.70
CA GLU A 27 10.43 -9.99 19.72
C GLU A 27 9.88 -8.69 19.11
N LEU A 28 10.53 -7.54 19.39
CA LEU A 28 10.13 -6.26 18.79
C LEU A 28 10.20 -6.31 17.25
N ILE A 29 11.31 -6.82 16.71
CA ILE A 29 11.48 -6.99 15.26
C ILE A 29 10.46 -7.99 14.72
N TYR A 30 10.23 -9.10 15.43
CA TYR A 30 9.25 -10.11 15.01
C TYR A 30 7.84 -9.52 14.89
N TYR A 31 7.34 -8.85 15.93
CA TYR A 31 6.00 -8.25 15.91
C TYR A 31 5.89 -7.09 14.91
N PHE A 32 6.97 -6.33 14.71
CA PHE A 32 7.01 -5.32 13.65
C PHE A 32 6.82 -5.95 12.27
N VAL A 33 7.53 -7.02 11.96
CA VAL A 33 7.40 -7.72 10.67
C VAL A 33 6.00 -8.31 10.49
N GLN A 34 5.42 -8.90 11.52
CA GLN A 34 4.05 -9.43 11.50
C GLN A 34 3.04 -8.30 11.23
N HIS A 35 3.16 -7.20 11.93
CA HIS A 35 2.31 -6.02 11.71
C HIS A 35 2.44 -5.48 10.28
N ARG A 36 3.67 -5.37 9.75
CA ARG A 36 3.88 -4.93 8.36
C ARG A 36 3.22 -5.89 7.36
N PHE A 37 3.34 -7.18 7.58
CA PHE A 37 2.69 -8.18 6.73
C PHE A 37 1.17 -8.02 6.70
N GLU A 38 0.55 -7.83 7.86
CA GLU A 38 -0.89 -7.58 7.96
C GLU A 38 -1.30 -6.27 7.28
N VAL A 39 -0.56 -5.18 7.51
CA VAL A 39 -0.85 -3.88 6.90
C VAL A 39 -0.75 -3.92 5.38
N VAL A 40 0.32 -4.51 4.82
CA VAL A 40 0.49 -4.65 3.36
C VAL A 40 -0.62 -5.53 2.78
N THR A 41 -0.97 -6.63 3.44
CA THR A 41 -2.07 -7.49 3.00
C THR A 41 -3.40 -6.75 2.97
N ARG A 42 -3.75 -6.01 4.03
CA ARG A 42 -5.00 -5.21 4.09
C ARG A 42 -5.01 -4.10 3.05
N ARG A 43 -3.91 -3.39 2.89
CA ARG A 43 -3.75 -2.36 1.86
C ARG A 43 -3.98 -2.94 0.47
N SER A 44 -3.32 -4.05 0.13
CA SER A 44 -3.44 -4.69 -1.18
C SER A 44 -4.86 -5.20 -1.45
N LYS A 45 -5.55 -5.76 -0.45
CA LYS A 45 -6.97 -6.15 -0.58
C LYS A 45 -7.88 -4.95 -0.84
N PHE A 46 -7.65 -3.84 -0.16
CA PHE A 46 -8.44 -2.63 -0.34
C PHE A 46 -8.20 -2.01 -1.74
N GLU A 47 -6.94 -1.95 -2.19
CA GLU A 47 -6.59 -1.48 -3.52
C GLU A 47 -7.20 -2.38 -4.60
N LEU A 48 -7.15 -3.71 -4.42
CA LEU A 48 -7.76 -4.66 -5.33
C LEU A 48 -9.27 -4.41 -5.46
N LYS A 49 -9.98 -4.29 -4.35
CA LYS A 49 -11.42 -4.01 -4.36
C LYS A 49 -11.73 -2.71 -5.11
N LYS A 50 -11.00 -1.63 -4.83
CA LYS A 50 -11.18 -0.36 -5.54
C LYS A 50 -10.87 -0.46 -7.03
N ALA A 51 -9.83 -1.18 -7.40
CA ALA A 51 -9.47 -1.40 -8.80
C ALA A 51 -10.54 -2.23 -9.53
N GLU A 52 -11.09 -3.27 -8.89
CA GLU A 52 -12.18 -4.09 -9.46
C GLU A 52 -13.48 -3.27 -9.64
N GLU A 53 -13.84 -2.46 -8.64
CA GLU A 53 -14.99 -1.54 -8.73
C GLU A 53 -14.83 -0.55 -9.90
N ARG A 54 -13.63 0.03 -10.06
CA ARG A 54 -13.35 0.95 -11.16
C ARG A 54 -13.34 0.26 -12.51
N ALA A 55 -12.69 -0.89 -12.63
CA ALA A 55 -12.68 -1.70 -13.85
C ALA A 55 -14.09 -2.10 -14.28
N HIS A 56 -14.94 -2.45 -13.30
CA HIS A 56 -16.34 -2.79 -13.56
C HIS A 56 -17.09 -1.64 -14.24
N ILE A 57 -16.95 -0.41 -13.72
CA ILE A 57 -17.56 0.78 -14.34
C ILE A 57 -16.98 1.04 -15.74
N LEU A 58 -15.66 0.99 -15.91
CA LEU A 58 -15.02 1.24 -17.19
C LEU A 58 -15.43 0.23 -18.27
N ARG A 59 -15.59 -1.06 -17.92
CA ARG A 59 -16.10 -2.07 -18.84
C ARG A 59 -17.50 -1.72 -19.36
N GLY A 60 -18.39 -1.26 -18.47
CA GLY A 60 -19.71 -0.77 -18.88
C GLY A 60 -19.62 0.43 -19.83
N LEU A 61 -18.73 1.38 -19.57
CA LEU A 61 -18.50 2.52 -20.45
C LEU A 61 -17.95 2.09 -21.82
N VAL A 62 -17.05 1.12 -21.88
CA VAL A 62 -16.52 0.59 -23.15
C VAL A 62 -17.62 -0.07 -23.99
N ILE A 63 -18.53 -0.85 -23.36
CA ILE A 63 -19.70 -1.44 -24.05
C ILE A 63 -20.58 -0.33 -24.60
N ALA A 64 -20.85 0.71 -23.81
CA ALA A 64 -21.70 1.84 -24.27
C ALA A 64 -21.04 2.63 -25.40
N LEU A 65 -19.73 2.86 -25.36
CA LEU A 65 -18.99 3.56 -26.43
C LEU A 65 -18.96 2.76 -27.73
N GLY A 66 -18.91 1.41 -27.64
CA GLY A 66 -18.99 0.54 -28.81
C GLY A 66 -20.39 0.51 -29.50
N ASN A 67 -21.43 0.95 -28.75
CA ASN A 67 -22.82 0.95 -29.23
C ASN A 67 -23.51 2.31 -29.01
N ILE A 68 -22.76 3.40 -29.22
CA ILE A 68 -23.18 4.74 -28.82
C ILE A 68 -24.49 5.22 -29.43
N ASP A 69 -24.74 4.90 -30.69
CA ASP A 69 -25.96 5.31 -31.37
C ASP A 69 -27.22 4.66 -30.75
N GLU A 70 -27.11 3.39 -30.38
CA GLU A 70 -28.21 2.66 -29.72
C GLU A 70 -28.41 3.16 -28.30
N VAL A 71 -27.31 3.42 -27.54
CA VAL A 71 -27.38 4.01 -26.21
C VAL A 71 -28.06 5.38 -26.22
N VAL A 72 -27.70 6.25 -27.16
CA VAL A 72 -28.31 7.57 -27.31
C VAL A 72 -29.79 7.45 -27.71
N ALA A 73 -30.16 6.50 -28.59
CA ALA A 73 -31.53 6.26 -28.97
C ALA A 73 -32.39 5.81 -27.77
N ILE A 74 -31.87 4.90 -26.94
CA ILE A 74 -32.56 4.43 -25.73
C ILE A 74 -32.75 5.60 -24.73
N ILE A 75 -31.74 6.39 -24.49
CA ILE A 75 -31.81 7.53 -23.55
C ILE A 75 -32.84 8.55 -24.06
N LYS A 76 -32.83 8.93 -25.35
CA LYS A 76 -33.78 9.87 -25.95
C LYS A 76 -35.21 9.38 -25.94
N SER A 77 -35.43 8.08 -26.09
CA SER A 77 -36.78 7.47 -26.11
C SER A 77 -37.34 7.22 -24.69
N SER A 78 -36.55 7.37 -23.67
CA SER A 78 -36.95 7.14 -22.27
C SER A 78 -37.57 8.39 -21.66
N LYS A 79 -38.64 8.19 -20.86
CA LYS A 79 -39.40 9.30 -20.23
C LYS A 79 -38.63 9.92 -19.03
N ASN A 80 -37.86 9.11 -18.34
CA ASN A 80 -37.06 9.51 -17.18
C ASN A 80 -35.78 8.69 -17.11
N ILE A 81 -34.85 9.13 -16.23
CA ILE A 81 -33.52 8.53 -16.00
C ILE A 81 -33.63 7.06 -15.58
N ASP A 82 -34.56 6.74 -14.68
CA ASP A 82 -34.69 5.38 -14.14
C ASP A 82 -35.17 4.40 -15.24
N THR A 83 -36.10 4.82 -16.11
CA THR A 83 -36.50 4.02 -17.26
C THR A 83 -35.34 3.82 -18.25
N ALA A 84 -34.50 4.85 -18.44
CA ALA A 84 -33.31 4.73 -19.29
C ALA A 84 -32.30 3.72 -18.72
N LYS A 85 -32.04 3.76 -17.43
CA LYS A 85 -31.15 2.79 -16.74
C LYS A 85 -31.66 1.36 -16.88
N THR A 86 -32.93 1.12 -16.60
CA THR A 86 -33.54 -0.21 -16.73
C THR A 86 -33.39 -0.76 -18.13
N ARG A 87 -33.71 0.04 -19.13
CA ARG A 87 -33.62 -0.37 -20.57
C ARG A 87 -32.16 -0.62 -20.98
N LEU A 88 -31.22 0.19 -20.53
CA LEU A 88 -29.78 -0.02 -20.79
C LEU A 88 -29.29 -1.30 -20.13
N SER A 89 -29.69 -1.55 -18.86
CA SER A 89 -29.34 -2.78 -18.16
C SER A 89 -29.88 -4.03 -18.83
N GLU A 90 -31.13 -4.02 -19.25
CA GLU A 90 -31.76 -5.15 -19.96
C GLU A 90 -31.15 -5.39 -21.36
N ARG A 91 -30.84 -4.31 -22.10
CA ARG A 91 -30.31 -4.40 -23.46
C ARG A 91 -28.87 -4.87 -23.57
N PHE A 92 -28.02 -4.39 -22.67
CA PHE A 92 -26.56 -4.61 -22.68
C PHE A 92 -26.08 -5.50 -21.54
N GLU A 93 -26.97 -6.10 -20.76
CA GLU A 93 -26.65 -6.91 -19.57
C GLU A 93 -25.76 -6.17 -18.56
N LEU A 94 -26.04 -4.87 -18.37
CA LEU A 94 -25.26 -4.00 -17.51
C LEU A 94 -25.82 -4.02 -16.08
N THR A 95 -24.93 -3.84 -15.11
CA THR A 95 -25.34 -3.60 -13.72
C THR A 95 -25.90 -2.18 -13.57
N GLU A 96 -26.68 -1.96 -12.52
CA GLU A 96 -27.24 -0.64 -12.20
C GLU A 96 -26.15 0.44 -12.08
N ALA A 97 -25.02 0.11 -11.45
CA ALA A 97 -23.88 1.02 -11.30
C ALA A 97 -23.27 1.40 -12.67
N GLN A 98 -23.17 0.45 -13.61
CA GLN A 98 -22.70 0.71 -14.96
C GLN A 98 -23.70 1.57 -15.75
N ALA A 99 -24.98 1.23 -15.68
CA ALA A 99 -26.04 2.01 -16.32
C ALA A 99 -26.10 3.45 -15.81
N GLN A 100 -25.96 3.64 -14.50
CA GLN A 100 -25.86 4.97 -13.89
C GLN A 100 -24.68 5.75 -14.44
N ALA A 101 -23.47 5.14 -14.48
CA ALA A 101 -22.27 5.78 -15.01
C ALA A 101 -22.40 6.17 -16.50
N ILE A 102 -23.14 5.39 -17.29
CA ILE A 102 -23.42 5.69 -18.70
C ILE A 102 -24.37 6.90 -18.82
N VAL A 103 -25.43 6.94 -18.03
CA VAL A 103 -26.39 8.06 -18.06
C VAL A 103 -25.76 9.36 -17.57
N ASP A 104 -24.86 9.29 -16.57
CA ASP A 104 -24.14 10.45 -16.04
C ASP A 104 -22.97 10.90 -16.93
N MET A 105 -22.68 10.17 -18.02
CA MET A 105 -21.57 10.49 -18.89
C MET A 105 -21.83 11.77 -19.68
N ARG A 106 -20.87 12.69 -19.62
CA ARG A 106 -20.93 13.95 -20.39
C ARG A 106 -20.70 13.67 -21.88
N LEU A 107 -21.47 14.36 -22.76
CA LEU A 107 -21.34 14.25 -24.22
C LEU A 107 -19.91 14.47 -24.74
N GLY A 108 -19.13 15.33 -24.10
CA GLY A 108 -17.73 15.55 -24.47
C GLY A 108 -16.81 14.30 -24.31
N ARG A 109 -17.23 13.30 -23.55
CA ARG A 109 -16.47 12.02 -23.40
C ARG A 109 -16.72 11.04 -24.56
N LEU A 110 -17.60 11.38 -25.50
CA LEU A 110 -17.87 10.57 -26.67
C LEU A 110 -16.88 10.81 -27.83
N THR A 111 -15.91 11.68 -27.63
CA THR A 111 -14.86 11.93 -28.64
C THR A 111 -13.88 10.75 -28.70
N SER A 112 -13.31 10.51 -29.88
CA SER A 112 -12.35 9.40 -30.09
C SER A 112 -11.16 9.45 -29.12
N LEU A 113 -10.63 10.62 -28.83
CA LEU A 113 -9.53 10.83 -27.87
C LEU A 113 -9.89 10.41 -26.45
N GLU A 114 -11.11 10.69 -26.00
CA GLU A 114 -11.57 10.28 -24.65
C GLU A 114 -11.87 8.78 -24.59
N THR A 115 -12.35 8.20 -25.69
CA THR A 115 -12.54 6.74 -25.81
C THR A 115 -11.22 6.00 -25.69
N GLU A 116 -10.17 6.47 -26.36
CA GLU A 116 -8.81 5.91 -26.23
C GLU A 116 -8.27 6.00 -24.80
N LYS A 117 -8.51 7.11 -24.09
CA LYS A 117 -8.13 7.27 -22.69
C LYS A 117 -8.84 6.28 -21.77
N ILE A 118 -10.15 6.04 -21.99
CA ILE A 118 -10.92 5.07 -21.21
C ILE A 118 -10.39 3.64 -21.43
N LEU A 119 -10.05 3.29 -22.66
CA LEU A 119 -9.45 1.99 -22.98
C LEU A 119 -8.06 1.83 -22.37
N ALA A 120 -7.24 2.88 -22.42
CA ALA A 120 -5.92 2.88 -21.77
C ALA A 120 -6.03 2.75 -20.25
N GLU A 121 -6.93 3.52 -19.61
CA GLU A 121 -7.21 3.44 -18.18
C GLU A 121 -7.67 2.02 -17.79
N LEU A 122 -8.59 1.42 -18.57
CA LEU A 122 -9.05 0.06 -18.31
C LEU A 122 -7.90 -0.95 -18.34
N LYS A 123 -7.04 -0.87 -19.34
CA LYS A 123 -5.87 -1.74 -19.48
C LYS A 123 -4.89 -1.60 -18.30
N GLU A 124 -4.62 -0.38 -17.86
CA GLU A 124 -3.77 -0.12 -16.70
C GLU A 124 -4.36 -0.71 -15.42
N ILE A 125 -5.66 -0.52 -15.21
CA ILE A 125 -6.34 -1.03 -14.02
C ILE A 125 -6.40 -2.56 -14.04
N GLU A 126 -6.65 -3.19 -15.20
CA GLU A 126 -6.63 -4.65 -15.33
C GLU A 126 -5.26 -5.24 -15.05
N ALA A 127 -4.19 -4.62 -15.53
CA ALA A 127 -2.82 -5.00 -15.18
C ALA A 127 -2.55 -4.85 -13.67
N ARG A 128 -3.08 -3.77 -13.05
CA ARG A 128 -2.97 -3.58 -11.60
C ARG A 128 -3.74 -4.64 -10.81
N ILE A 129 -4.93 -5.03 -11.26
CA ILE A 129 -5.72 -6.10 -10.64
C ILE A 129 -4.97 -7.43 -10.72
N GLU A 130 -4.40 -7.78 -11.87
CA GLU A 130 -3.62 -9.00 -12.04
C GLU A 130 -2.40 -9.02 -11.11
N TYR A 131 -1.65 -7.92 -11.04
CA TYR A 131 -0.54 -7.77 -10.11
C TYR A 131 -0.97 -7.96 -8.65
N LEU A 132 -2.06 -7.31 -8.21
CA LEU A 132 -2.54 -7.40 -6.83
C LEU A 132 -3.07 -8.81 -6.49
N LYS A 133 -3.72 -9.49 -7.43
CA LYS A 133 -4.14 -10.90 -7.27
C LYS A 133 -2.93 -11.82 -7.14
N GLY A 134 -1.91 -11.64 -7.98
CA GLY A 134 -0.65 -12.36 -7.88
C GLY A 134 0.05 -12.12 -6.55
N LEU A 135 0.11 -10.87 -6.10
CA LEU A 135 0.70 -10.49 -4.81
C LEU A 135 0.00 -11.16 -3.62
N LEU A 136 -1.34 -11.19 -3.64
CA LEU A 136 -2.14 -11.75 -2.55
C LEU A 136 -2.18 -13.29 -2.56
N SER A 137 -1.86 -13.93 -3.68
CA SER A 137 -1.84 -15.40 -3.80
C SER A 137 -0.62 -16.05 -3.13
N ASP A 138 0.50 -15.31 -3.03
CA ASP A 138 1.76 -15.82 -2.48
C ASP A 138 2.27 -14.96 -1.32
N PRO A 139 2.35 -15.53 -0.09
CA PRO A 139 2.91 -14.84 1.07
C PRO A 139 4.37 -14.37 0.87
N ASN A 140 5.15 -15.03 0.02
CA ASN A 140 6.53 -14.63 -0.24
C ASN A 140 6.58 -13.34 -1.07
N SER A 141 5.64 -13.15 -1.98
CA SER A 141 5.51 -11.91 -2.76
C SER A 141 5.24 -10.71 -1.85
N ILE A 142 4.38 -10.87 -0.82
CA ILE A 142 4.15 -9.83 0.19
C ILE A 142 5.43 -9.52 0.98
N ARG A 143 6.22 -10.55 1.35
CA ARG A 143 7.50 -10.35 2.04
C ARG A 143 8.51 -9.59 1.18
N GLN A 144 8.54 -9.84 -0.13
CA GLN A 144 9.41 -9.09 -1.06
C GLN A 144 9.01 -7.60 -1.12
N VAL A 145 7.71 -7.31 -1.18
CA VAL A 145 7.23 -5.90 -1.12
C VAL A 145 7.66 -5.23 0.19
N ILE A 146 7.50 -5.91 1.33
CA ILE A 146 7.93 -5.37 2.63
C ILE A 146 9.44 -5.12 2.63
N LYS A 147 10.23 -6.07 2.11
CA LYS A 147 11.68 -5.93 2.02
C LYS A 147 12.08 -4.73 1.17
N GLN A 148 11.44 -4.55 0.02
CA GLN A 148 11.70 -3.42 -0.86
C GLN A 148 11.35 -2.08 -0.20
N GLU A 149 10.17 -1.97 0.42
CA GLU A 149 9.76 -0.74 1.13
C GLU A 149 10.72 -0.37 2.28
N ILE A 150 11.23 -1.37 3.01
CA ILE A 150 12.21 -1.13 4.08
C ILE A 150 13.56 -0.71 3.49
N HIS A 151 13.96 -1.28 2.36
CA HIS A 151 15.20 -0.92 1.67
C HIS A 151 15.17 0.52 1.16
N ASP A 152 14.08 0.89 0.49
CA ASP A 152 13.86 2.26 0.03
C ASP A 152 13.88 3.28 1.17
N LEU A 153 13.35 2.90 2.35
CA LEU A 153 13.44 3.74 3.55
C LEU A 153 14.86 3.85 4.08
N ALA A 154 15.64 2.74 4.05
CA ALA A 154 17.03 2.75 4.49
C ALA A 154 17.89 3.61 3.56
N GLU A 155 17.69 3.53 2.23
CA GLU A 155 18.41 4.39 1.28
C GLU A 155 18.07 5.89 1.47
N LYS A 156 16.82 6.20 1.76
CA LYS A 156 16.37 7.60 1.86
C LYS A 156 16.72 8.26 3.20
N TYR A 157 16.71 7.49 4.29
CA TYR A 157 16.80 8.02 5.65
C TYR A 157 17.91 7.36 6.50
N GLY A 158 18.63 6.38 5.95
CA GLY A 158 19.72 5.71 6.67
C GLY A 158 20.86 6.66 6.91
N ASP A 159 21.43 6.61 8.12
CA ASP A 159 22.65 7.28 8.51
C ASP A 159 23.64 6.27 9.11
N ASP A 160 24.90 6.65 9.15
CA ASP A 160 25.95 5.81 9.70
C ASP A 160 25.81 5.69 11.22
N ARG A 161 26.25 4.53 11.74
CA ARG A 161 26.24 4.29 13.17
C ARG A 161 27.20 5.27 13.89
N ARG A 162 26.68 6.01 14.88
CA ARG A 162 27.46 7.01 15.63
C ARG A 162 28.24 6.42 16.81
N THR A 163 27.92 5.16 17.18
CA THR A 163 28.56 4.49 18.33
C THR A 163 29.37 3.30 17.85
N GLU A 164 30.55 3.11 18.44
CA GLU A 164 31.39 1.95 18.19
C GLU A 164 30.99 0.79 19.11
N ILE A 165 30.96 -0.44 18.57
CA ILE A 165 30.80 -1.65 19.37
C ILE A 165 32.18 -2.20 19.65
N VAL A 166 32.61 -2.11 20.91
CA VAL A 166 33.88 -2.67 21.36
C VAL A 166 33.57 -4.03 22.03
N PRO A 167 33.96 -5.15 21.40
CA PRO A 167 33.83 -6.45 22.06
C PRO A 167 34.86 -6.61 23.15
N ASN A 168 34.43 -6.83 24.39
CA ASN A 168 35.28 -7.23 25.52
C ASN A 168 36.31 -6.24 26.04
N GLN A 169 35.97 -4.99 26.17
CA GLN A 169 36.80 -4.11 27.03
C GLN A 169 36.02 -3.65 28.25
N VAL A 170 35.90 -4.55 29.23
CA VAL A 170 35.94 -4.10 30.61
C VAL A 170 37.44 -4.01 30.96
N GLU A 171 38.13 -2.98 30.48
CA GLU A 171 39.39 -2.61 31.09
C GLU A 171 39.07 -2.17 32.52
N GLN A 172 39.39 -3.04 33.46
CA GLN A 172 39.48 -2.64 34.85
C GLN A 172 40.63 -1.63 34.85
N ILE A 173 40.30 -0.35 34.87
CA ILE A 173 41.28 0.72 35.08
C ILE A 173 41.83 0.52 36.48
N ASN A 174 43.05 0.01 36.60
CA ASN A 174 43.74 -0.04 37.86
C ASN A 174 43.96 1.39 38.33
N ILE A 175 43.67 1.66 39.61
CA ILE A 175 43.87 2.98 40.21
C ILE A 175 45.32 3.45 40.04
N GLU A 176 46.26 2.52 39.95
CA GLU A 176 47.68 2.75 39.71
C GLU A 176 47.97 3.40 38.34
N ASP A 177 47.20 3.12 37.30
CA ASP A 177 47.34 3.72 35.95
C ASP A 177 46.91 5.20 35.92
N LEU A 178 46.24 5.67 36.96
CA LEU A 178 45.78 7.06 37.13
C LEU A 178 46.79 7.93 37.85
N ILE A 179 47.86 7.36 38.44
CA ILE A 179 48.89 8.08 39.15
C ILE A 179 49.95 8.55 38.15
N LYS A 180 50.11 9.84 37.96
CA LYS A 180 51.22 10.38 37.17
C LYS A 180 52.56 10.00 37.82
N PRO A 181 53.54 9.42 37.09
CA PRO A 181 54.91 9.28 37.62
C PRO A 181 55.44 10.67 37.93
N GLU A 182 55.87 10.85 39.15
CA GLU A 182 56.66 12.05 39.55
C GLU A 182 57.98 11.97 38.82
N GLU A 183 58.27 12.95 37.98
CA GLU A 183 59.65 13.14 37.47
C GLU A 183 60.53 13.62 38.61
N MET A 184 61.50 12.78 38.99
CA MET A 184 62.61 13.17 39.94
C MET A 184 63.65 14.02 39.20
#